data_58be4a2b8f2d4d69cbf247828759d3fb
#
_entry.id   58be4a2b8f2d4d69cbf247828759d3fb
#
_cell.length_a   1.000
_cell.length_b   1.000
_cell.length_c   1.000
_cell.angle_alpha   90.00
_cell.angle_beta   90.00
_cell.angle_gamma   90.00
#
_symmetry.space_group_name_H-M   'P 1'
#
loop_
_entity.id
_entity.type
_entity.pdbx_description
1 polymer ?
#
loop_
_entity_poly.entity_id
_entity_poly.type
_entity_poly.pdbx_seq_one_letter_code
_entity_poly.pdbx_strand_id
1 'polypeptide(L)'
;MKKREGLIMKVTVADCLELDAFAKAKVVAAKVNLTNEVKSISVLDASSEDELCFYEGDKTEILLTGFAGVQEDADAQCRILHHIANRGYAALAVYHSGGLSPKLIEAAEREMMPLIQMPKDAGYSRAISEVMDRVLYGD
;
A
#
# COMPACT_ATOMS: atom_id res chain seq x y z
N MET A 1 -6.01 7.51 22.45
CA MET A 1 -6.56 6.31 23.02
C MET A 1 -5.66 5.72 24.07
N LYS A 2 -6.26 5.21 25.08
CA LYS A 2 -5.49 4.64 26.16
C LYS A 2 -4.90 3.30 25.75
N LYS A 3 -3.61 3.12 25.98
CA LYS A 3 -2.97 1.85 25.73
C LYS A 3 -3.35 0.84 26.80
N ARG A 4 -3.67 -0.34 26.41
CA ARG A 4 -4.00 -1.39 27.36
C ARG A 4 -2.74 -2.03 27.88
N GLU A 5 -2.71 -2.27 29.15
CA GLU A 5 -1.57 -2.91 29.77
C GLU A 5 -1.41 -4.32 29.28
N GLY A 6 -0.19 -4.67 28.94
CA GLY A 6 0.13 -6.01 28.49
C GLY A 6 -0.38 -6.36 27.13
N LEU A 7 -1.04 -5.42 26.44
CA LEU A 7 -1.55 -5.67 25.10
C LEU A 7 -0.79 -4.84 24.09
N ILE A 8 -0.49 -5.47 22.98
CA ILE A 8 0.13 -4.78 21.85
C ILE A 8 -0.99 -4.47 20.86
N MET A 9 -1.20 -3.19 20.65
CA MET A 9 -2.23 -2.77 19.71
C MET A 9 -1.71 -2.92 18.30
N LYS A 10 -2.43 -3.67 17.50
CA LYS A 10 -2.06 -3.82 16.10
C LYS A 10 -2.41 -2.56 15.35
N VAL A 11 -1.52 -2.15 14.47
CA VAL A 11 -1.80 -1.07 13.52
C VAL A 11 -2.33 -1.73 12.26
N THR A 12 -3.41 -1.21 11.72
CA THR A 12 -4.01 -1.76 10.51
C THR A 12 -3.92 -0.76 9.37
N VAL A 13 -4.24 -1.23 8.17
CA VAL A 13 -4.32 -0.34 7.01
C VAL A 13 -5.33 0.78 7.29
N ALA A 14 -6.48 0.43 7.89
CA ALA A 14 -7.49 1.44 8.23
C ALA A 14 -6.93 2.52 9.15
N ASP A 15 -6.12 2.13 10.13
CA ASP A 15 -5.47 3.10 11.02
C ASP A 15 -4.57 4.04 10.25
N CYS A 16 -3.80 3.49 9.30
CA CYS A 16 -2.89 4.31 8.50
C CYS A 16 -3.62 5.31 7.63
N LEU A 17 -4.81 4.95 7.17
CA LEU A 17 -5.60 5.84 6.31
C LEU A 17 -6.07 7.08 7.06
N GLU A 18 -6.03 7.07 8.39
CA GLU A 18 -6.40 8.23 9.19
C GLU A 18 -5.26 9.21 9.40
N LEU A 19 -4.06 8.84 8.97
CA LEU A 19 -2.90 9.74 9.10
C LEU A 19 -2.99 10.88 8.09
N ASP A 20 -2.37 12.00 8.42
CA ASP A 20 -2.40 13.18 7.55
C ASP A 20 -1.82 12.88 6.16
N ALA A 21 -0.80 12.04 6.10
CA ALA A 21 -0.19 11.71 4.81
C ALA A 21 -1.16 11.00 3.88
N PHE A 22 -2.24 10.43 4.42
CA PHE A 22 -3.25 9.72 3.63
C PHE A 22 -4.55 10.49 3.52
N ALA A 23 -4.56 11.77 3.86
CA ALA A 23 -5.80 12.56 3.89
C ALA A 23 -6.51 12.58 2.54
N LYS A 24 -5.76 12.54 1.45
CA LYS A 24 -6.35 12.57 0.10
C LYS A 24 -6.30 11.22 -0.58
N ALA A 25 -6.00 10.18 0.17
CA ALA A 25 -5.96 8.82 -0.38
C ALA A 25 -7.38 8.30 -0.60
N LYS A 26 -7.51 7.44 -1.59
CA LYS A 26 -8.79 6.77 -1.87
C LYS A 26 -8.56 5.28 -1.95
N VAL A 27 -9.33 4.52 -1.18
CA VAL A 27 -9.30 3.07 -1.30
C VAL A 27 -10.20 2.70 -2.46
N VAL A 28 -9.64 2.09 -3.48
CA VAL A 28 -10.40 1.78 -4.69
C VAL A 28 -10.68 0.29 -4.86
N ALA A 29 -10.10 -0.58 -4.03
CA ALA A 29 -10.36 -2.01 -4.11
C ALA A 29 -10.08 -2.69 -2.79
N ALA A 30 -10.74 -3.82 -2.57
CA ALA A 30 -10.52 -4.75 -1.46
C ALA A 30 -10.68 -4.11 -0.09
N LYS A 31 -11.73 -3.31 0.06
CA LYS A 31 -11.99 -2.62 1.33
C LYS A 31 -12.19 -3.57 2.51
N VAL A 32 -12.57 -4.81 2.22
CA VAL A 32 -12.77 -5.79 3.30
C VAL A 32 -11.47 -6.14 4.02
N ASN A 33 -10.32 -5.87 3.40
CA ASN A 33 -9.04 -6.22 3.98
C ASN A 33 -8.30 -5.03 4.58
N LEU A 34 -9.00 -3.94 4.89
CA LEU A 34 -8.39 -2.81 5.56
C LEU A 34 -7.99 -3.13 7.00
N THR A 35 -8.39 -4.28 7.50
CA THR A 35 -7.95 -4.77 8.81
C THR A 35 -6.60 -5.48 8.77
N ASN A 36 -5.98 -5.62 7.59
CA ASN A 36 -4.65 -6.20 7.50
C ASN A 36 -3.68 -5.44 8.39
N GLU A 37 -2.83 -6.20 9.08
CA GLU A 37 -1.86 -5.62 10.00
C GLU A 37 -0.72 -4.94 9.24
N VAL A 38 -0.27 -3.80 9.76
CA VAL A 38 0.85 -3.05 9.18
C VAL A 38 1.96 -2.95 10.22
N LYS A 39 3.14 -3.44 9.87
CA LYS A 39 4.32 -3.34 10.71
C LYS A 39 5.43 -2.52 10.08
N SER A 40 5.34 -2.28 8.78
CA SER A 40 6.35 -1.51 8.07
C SER A 40 5.76 -0.93 6.80
N ILE A 41 6.55 -0.11 6.13
CA ILE A 41 6.15 0.55 4.90
C ILE A 41 7.42 0.76 4.08
N SER A 42 7.33 0.53 2.78
CA SER A 42 8.48 0.72 1.91
C SER A 42 8.06 1.26 0.56
N VAL A 43 9.03 1.69 -0.22
CA VAL A 43 8.82 2.20 -1.58
C VAL A 43 9.50 1.26 -2.55
N LEU A 44 8.80 0.89 -3.58
CA LEU A 44 9.39 0.13 -4.68
C LEU A 44 8.87 0.67 -6.00
N ASP A 45 9.74 1.36 -6.72
CA ASP A 45 9.42 1.86 -8.05
C ASP A 45 10.12 0.94 -9.05
N ALA A 46 9.55 -0.23 -9.22
CA ALA A 46 10.10 -1.19 -10.18
C ALA A 46 9.95 -0.65 -11.58
N SER A 47 11.02 -0.70 -12.36
CA SER A 47 10.96 -0.30 -13.76
C SER A 47 10.41 -1.44 -14.63
N SER A 48 10.30 -2.64 -14.06
CA SER A 48 9.72 -3.79 -14.72
C SER A 48 9.25 -4.78 -13.68
N GLU A 49 8.39 -5.71 -14.10
CA GLU A 49 7.96 -6.74 -13.16
C GLU A 49 9.11 -7.68 -12.77
N ASP A 50 10.14 -7.79 -13.64
CA ASP A 50 11.30 -8.61 -13.30
C ASP A 50 12.02 -8.09 -12.07
N GLU A 51 12.15 -6.78 -11.95
CA GLU A 51 12.77 -6.20 -10.76
C GLU A 51 11.99 -6.54 -9.50
N LEU A 52 10.66 -6.48 -9.61
CA LEU A 52 9.81 -6.76 -8.47
C LEU A 52 9.92 -8.21 -8.03
N CYS A 53 10.16 -9.14 -8.96
CA CYS A 53 10.26 -10.54 -8.62
C CYS A 53 11.40 -10.84 -7.66
N PHE A 54 12.42 -9.99 -7.63
CA PHE A 54 13.56 -10.16 -6.74
C PHE A 54 13.41 -9.40 -5.42
N TYR A 55 12.34 -8.63 -5.27
CA TYR A 55 12.12 -7.88 -4.06
C TYR A 55 11.51 -8.79 -2.99
N GLU A 56 12.14 -8.83 -1.83
CA GLU A 56 11.67 -9.66 -0.72
C GLU A 56 11.22 -8.75 0.43
N GLY A 57 9.98 -8.36 0.38
CA GLY A 57 9.43 -7.51 1.42
C GLY A 57 8.70 -8.31 2.48
N ASP A 58 8.27 -7.59 3.50
CA ASP A 58 7.57 -8.17 4.63
C ASP A 58 6.07 -8.27 4.32
N LYS A 59 5.45 -9.34 4.77
CA LYS A 59 4.03 -9.59 4.53
C LYS A 59 3.10 -8.57 5.19
N THR A 60 3.59 -7.84 6.19
CA THR A 60 2.78 -6.84 6.89
C THR A 60 3.14 -5.43 6.46
N GLU A 61 3.62 -5.30 5.25
CA GLU A 61 4.15 -4.04 4.74
C GLU A 61 3.16 -3.36 3.82
N ILE A 62 3.05 -2.03 3.93
CA ILE A 62 2.40 -1.23 2.89
C ILE A 62 3.48 -0.94 1.86
N LEU A 63 3.18 -1.19 0.60
CA LEU A 63 4.11 -0.92 -0.48
C LEU A 63 3.67 0.32 -1.24
N LEU A 64 4.56 1.30 -1.34
CA LEU A 64 4.30 2.54 -2.08
C LEU A 64 4.98 2.44 -3.44
N THR A 65 4.30 2.82 -4.49
CA THR A 65 4.89 2.80 -5.83
C THR A 65 4.26 3.86 -6.72
N GLY A 66 5.04 4.38 -7.66
CA GLY A 66 4.52 5.22 -8.73
C GLY A 66 4.37 4.46 -10.04
N PHE A 67 4.67 3.16 -10.04
CA PHE A 67 4.67 2.32 -11.24
C PHE A 67 5.62 2.88 -12.30
N ALA A 68 6.77 3.39 -11.86
CA ALA A 68 7.76 3.93 -12.80
C ALA A 68 8.10 2.87 -13.84
N GLY A 69 8.11 3.26 -15.11
CA GLY A 69 8.40 2.34 -16.17
C GLY A 69 7.21 1.55 -16.70
N VAL A 70 6.11 1.48 -15.94
CA VAL A 70 4.91 0.76 -16.39
C VAL A 70 3.64 1.59 -16.21
N GLN A 71 3.77 2.91 -16.21
CA GLN A 71 2.65 3.80 -15.91
C GLN A 71 1.48 3.68 -16.89
N GLU A 72 1.76 3.33 -18.13
CA GLU A 72 0.72 3.22 -19.15
C GLU A 72 0.42 1.77 -19.53
N ASP A 73 0.93 0.82 -18.77
CA ASP A 73 0.80 -0.60 -19.09
C ASP A 73 -0.03 -1.30 -18.01
N ALA A 74 -1.34 -1.31 -18.22
CA ALA A 74 -2.25 -1.89 -17.23
C ALA A 74 -2.00 -3.39 -17.02
N ASP A 75 -1.61 -4.11 -18.07
CA ASP A 75 -1.34 -5.54 -17.93
C ASP A 75 -0.11 -5.79 -17.06
N ALA A 76 0.94 -5.00 -17.25
CA ALA A 76 2.13 -5.11 -16.39
C ALA A 76 1.80 -4.75 -14.96
N GLN A 77 1.00 -3.72 -14.76
CA GLN A 77 0.57 -3.34 -13.43
C GLN A 77 -0.20 -4.47 -12.74
N CYS A 78 -1.05 -5.15 -13.48
CA CYS A 78 -1.81 -6.28 -12.93
C CYS A 78 -0.90 -7.44 -12.54
N ARG A 79 0.12 -7.71 -13.35
CA ARG A 79 1.07 -8.78 -13.01
C ARG A 79 1.87 -8.42 -11.77
N ILE A 80 2.27 -7.15 -11.65
CA ILE A 80 2.97 -6.68 -10.45
C ILE A 80 2.07 -6.81 -9.23
N LEU A 81 0.81 -6.42 -9.36
CA LEU A 81 -0.13 -6.56 -8.26
C LEU A 81 -0.27 -8.02 -7.83
N HIS A 82 -0.32 -8.94 -8.78
CA HIS A 82 -0.44 -10.35 -8.49
C HIS A 82 0.76 -10.84 -7.67
N HIS A 83 1.98 -10.44 -8.03
CA HIS A 83 3.16 -10.80 -7.26
C HIS A 83 3.10 -10.24 -5.85
N ILE A 84 2.65 -9.00 -5.71
CA ILE A 84 2.52 -8.36 -4.40
C ILE A 84 1.48 -9.09 -3.55
N ALA A 85 0.35 -9.44 -4.15
CA ALA A 85 -0.71 -10.14 -3.43
C ALA A 85 -0.24 -11.52 -2.97
N ASN A 86 0.51 -12.22 -3.81
CA ASN A 86 1.03 -13.53 -3.45
C ASN A 86 2.03 -13.48 -2.30
N ARG A 87 2.68 -12.36 -2.11
CA ARG A 87 3.62 -12.20 -1.00
C ARG A 87 2.92 -11.75 0.28
N GLY A 88 1.63 -11.44 0.21
CA GLY A 88 0.85 -11.13 1.39
C GLY A 88 1.04 -9.74 1.96
N TYR A 89 1.45 -8.77 1.14
CA TYR A 89 1.56 -7.39 1.60
C TYR A 89 0.23 -6.90 2.15
N ALA A 90 0.29 -5.92 3.05
CA ALA A 90 -0.90 -5.39 3.69
C ALA A 90 -1.73 -4.53 2.73
N ALA A 91 -1.07 -3.75 1.88
CA ALA A 91 -1.74 -2.88 0.93
C ALA A 91 -0.75 -2.37 -0.10
N LEU A 92 -1.27 -1.96 -1.25
CA LEU A 92 -0.49 -1.30 -2.30
C LEU A 92 -1.02 0.11 -2.47
N ALA A 93 -0.16 1.10 -2.29
CA ALA A 93 -0.52 2.50 -2.48
C ALA A 93 0.18 3.03 -3.73
N VAL A 94 -0.61 3.50 -4.68
CA VAL A 94 -0.11 3.92 -5.99
C VAL A 94 -0.23 5.43 -6.13
N TYR A 95 0.89 6.08 -6.41
CA TYR A 95 0.98 7.52 -6.61
C TYR A 95 0.86 7.80 -8.10
N HIS A 96 -0.30 8.21 -8.53
CA HIS A 96 -0.59 8.33 -9.95
C HIS A 96 -1.48 9.54 -10.22
N SER A 97 -1.20 10.28 -11.27
CA SER A 97 -2.07 11.36 -11.70
C SER A 97 -3.23 10.77 -12.49
N GLY A 98 -4.41 11.23 -12.25
CA GLY A 98 -5.59 10.64 -12.86
C GLY A 98 -5.98 9.37 -12.16
N GLY A 99 -6.96 8.68 -12.64
CA GLY A 99 -7.45 7.48 -11.99
C GLY A 99 -6.62 6.26 -12.32
N LEU A 100 -6.73 5.25 -11.49
CA LEU A 100 -6.10 3.97 -11.76
C LEU A 100 -6.96 3.21 -12.79
N SER A 101 -6.30 2.34 -13.55
CA SER A 101 -6.97 1.57 -14.58
C SER A 101 -8.08 0.70 -13.99
N PRO A 102 -9.26 0.63 -14.61
CA PRO A 102 -10.30 -0.29 -14.17
C PRO A 102 -9.81 -1.74 -14.11
N LYS A 103 -8.93 -2.12 -15.02
CA LYS A 103 -8.36 -3.46 -15.05
C LYS A 103 -7.54 -3.73 -13.79
N LEU A 104 -6.76 -2.74 -13.36
CA LEU A 104 -5.98 -2.87 -12.13
C LEU A 104 -6.88 -2.94 -10.90
N ILE A 105 -7.90 -2.10 -10.85
CA ILE A 105 -8.85 -2.10 -9.73
C ILE A 105 -9.54 -3.46 -9.62
N GLU A 106 -9.97 -4.00 -10.76
CA GLU A 106 -10.63 -5.29 -10.78
C GLU A 106 -9.70 -6.42 -10.34
N ALA A 107 -8.44 -6.36 -10.78
CA ALA A 107 -7.44 -7.34 -10.35
C ALA A 107 -7.20 -7.28 -8.85
N ALA A 108 -7.10 -6.08 -8.30
CA ALA A 108 -6.89 -5.90 -6.86
C ALA A 108 -8.07 -6.44 -6.07
N GLU A 109 -9.28 -6.20 -6.55
CA GLU A 109 -10.48 -6.72 -5.90
C GLU A 109 -10.48 -8.24 -5.91
N ARG A 110 -10.16 -8.83 -7.06
CA ARG A 110 -10.10 -10.28 -7.21
C ARG A 110 -9.04 -10.92 -6.32
N GLU A 111 -7.89 -10.25 -6.20
CA GLU A 111 -6.79 -10.76 -5.39
C GLU A 111 -6.92 -10.35 -3.92
N MET A 112 -7.94 -9.59 -3.59
CA MET A 112 -8.22 -9.14 -2.22
C MET A 112 -7.08 -8.28 -1.66
N MET A 113 -6.39 -7.54 -2.52
CA MET A 113 -5.30 -6.65 -2.13
C MET A 113 -5.83 -5.23 -2.03
N PRO A 114 -5.83 -4.62 -0.82
CA PRO A 114 -6.24 -3.22 -0.71
C PRO A 114 -5.41 -2.34 -1.64
N LEU A 115 -6.09 -1.62 -2.51
CA LEU A 115 -5.46 -0.75 -3.47
C LEU A 115 -5.82 0.69 -3.11
N ILE A 116 -4.81 1.48 -2.84
CA ILE A 116 -4.98 2.85 -2.40
C ILE A 116 -4.43 3.77 -3.46
N GLN A 117 -5.24 4.71 -3.91
CA GLN A 117 -4.80 5.72 -4.86
C GLN A 117 -4.34 6.95 -4.10
N MET A 118 -3.09 7.34 -4.30
CA MET A 118 -2.48 8.50 -3.67
C MET A 118 -2.32 9.62 -4.69
N PRO A 119 -2.33 10.89 -4.25
CA PRO A 119 -2.03 11.99 -5.17
C PRO A 119 -0.62 11.84 -5.73
N LYS A 120 -0.47 12.10 -7.03
CA LYS A 120 0.83 11.92 -7.69
C LYS A 120 1.94 12.74 -7.06
N ASP A 121 1.63 13.95 -6.63
CA ASP A 121 2.62 14.87 -6.11
C ASP A 121 2.83 14.78 -4.60
N ALA A 122 2.15 13.86 -3.94
CA ALA A 122 2.42 13.62 -2.52
C ALA A 122 3.76 12.91 -2.39
N GLY A 123 4.56 13.31 -1.44
CA GLY A 123 5.87 12.68 -1.26
C GLY A 123 5.76 11.36 -0.51
N TYR A 124 6.69 10.47 -0.77
CA TYR A 124 6.73 9.20 -0.07
C TYR A 124 7.17 9.37 1.39
N SER A 125 8.09 10.28 1.64
CA SER A 125 8.74 10.36 2.95
C SER A 125 7.77 10.67 4.08
N ARG A 126 6.76 11.48 3.82
CA ARG A 126 5.79 11.80 4.84
C ARG A 126 4.97 10.57 5.23
N ALA A 127 4.54 9.80 4.23
CA ALA A 127 3.79 8.57 4.50
C ALA A 127 4.64 7.59 5.30
N ILE A 128 5.91 7.43 4.91
CA ILE A 128 6.81 6.52 5.61
C ILE A 128 6.99 6.96 7.06
N SER A 129 7.25 8.25 7.27
CA SER A 129 7.50 8.78 8.60
C SER A 129 6.27 8.60 9.50
N GLU A 130 5.10 8.96 9.00
CA GLU A 130 3.89 8.90 9.81
C GLU A 130 3.47 7.47 10.12
N VAL A 131 3.60 6.56 9.14
CA VAL A 131 3.25 5.16 9.39
C VAL A 131 4.22 4.55 10.41
N MET A 132 5.52 4.82 10.25
CA MET A 132 6.48 4.23 11.18
C MET A 132 6.34 4.80 12.58
N ASP A 133 6.03 6.09 12.70
CA ASP A 133 5.76 6.66 14.01
C ASP A 133 4.58 5.95 14.67
N ARG A 134 3.53 5.71 13.90
CA ARG A 134 2.35 5.04 14.44
C ARG A 134 2.68 3.60 14.85
N VAL A 135 3.44 2.90 14.03
CA VAL A 135 3.79 1.51 14.30
C VAL A 135 4.70 1.40 15.53
N LEU A 136 5.67 2.31 15.66
CA LEU A 136 6.66 2.22 16.73
C LEU A 136 6.18 2.80 18.04
N TYR A 137 5.35 3.84 17.99
CA TYR A 137 5.00 4.59 19.20
C TYR A 137 3.52 4.59 19.52
N GLY A 138 2.73 4.03 18.65
CA GLY A 138 1.29 4.03 18.80
C GLY A 138 0.73 5.40 18.52
N ASP A 139 0.02 5.97 19.44
CA ASP A 139 -0.60 7.27 19.21
C ASP A 139 0.40 8.40 19.26
#